data_6c1af59fa0ad3ffa5fb3d0b0587c2ce0
#
_entry.id   6c1af59fa0ad3ffa5fb3d0b0587c2ce0
#
_cell.length_a   1.000
_cell.length_b   1.000
_cell.length_c   1.000
_cell.angle_alpha   90.00
_cell.angle_beta   90.00
_cell.angle_gamma   90.00
#
_symmetry.space_group_name_H-M   'P 1'
#
loop_
_entity.id
_entity.type
_entity.pdbx_description
1 polymer ?
#
loop_
_entity_poly.entity_id
_entity_poly.type
_entity_poly.pdbx_seq_one_letter_code
_entity_poly.pdbx_strand_id
1 'polypeptide(L)'
;MKTKKISLYSAFAFTPLFAIGQSADPDSVKTQNLDEIVVEAQMQQTSPVSTSYIPTGKQKNAAHDAISLLQAMAIPQLRIDPIEKNVSDNFGEDVSLFINYLQASKEELDGLRTADVRKVEFLEFPTDPRFRGRQKVVNIIVQEYSYGGYTKLSADENFLLGLSSQVNLFSKFSYKKMTYDFYVAANNWKHNHDGSTVKSTYTLINNGKPYSLNRNEILESSKFKQNQYPVTFRATYNSDKIQIRNTVSFQHIANPQISRRGRLEYDTGTSGNY
;
A
#
# COMPACT_ATOMS: atom_id res chain seq x y z
N MET A 1 -3.57 29.46 -35.69
CA MET A 1 -4.52 28.50 -35.07
C MET A 1 -4.58 28.80 -33.58
N LYS A 2 -5.70 29.33 -33.08
CA LYS A 2 -5.86 29.69 -31.66
C LYS A 2 -6.39 28.49 -30.91
N THR A 3 -5.58 27.88 -30.04
CA THR A 3 -6.00 26.84 -29.13
C THR A 3 -6.78 27.43 -27.96
N LYS A 4 -8.08 27.14 -27.87
CA LYS A 4 -8.92 27.48 -26.72
C LYS A 4 -8.58 26.55 -25.54
N LYS A 5 -8.09 27.12 -24.43
CA LYS A 5 -8.00 26.46 -23.15
C LYS A 5 -9.41 26.35 -22.55
N ILE A 6 -9.91 25.15 -22.41
CA ILE A 6 -11.13 24.85 -21.65
C ILE A 6 -10.73 24.69 -20.19
N SER A 7 -11.09 25.67 -19.37
CA SER A 7 -10.94 25.61 -17.90
C SER A 7 -12.23 25.01 -17.33
N LEU A 8 -12.13 23.81 -16.79
CA LEU A 8 -13.23 23.14 -16.12
C LEU A 8 -13.23 23.59 -14.64
N TYR A 9 -14.07 24.54 -14.29
CA TYR A 9 -14.36 24.91 -12.91
C TYR A 9 -15.40 23.94 -12.35
N SER A 10 -14.98 23.03 -11.45
CA SER A 10 -15.91 22.25 -10.64
C SER A 10 -16.40 23.14 -9.49
N ALA A 11 -17.64 23.64 -9.60
CA ALA A 11 -18.30 24.34 -8.52
C ALA A 11 -18.93 23.32 -7.57
N PHE A 12 -18.31 23.12 -6.42
CA PHE A 12 -18.91 22.41 -5.29
C PHE A 12 -19.95 23.34 -4.65
N ALA A 13 -21.23 23.09 -4.89
CA ALA A 13 -22.33 23.79 -4.24
C ALA A 13 -22.51 23.21 -2.81
N PHE A 14 -22.09 23.98 -1.82
CA PHE A 14 -22.40 23.73 -0.41
C PHE A 14 -23.85 24.12 -0.16
N THR A 15 -24.75 23.16 0.04
CA THR A 15 -26.11 23.41 0.52
C THR A 15 -26.08 23.42 2.06
N PRO A 16 -26.49 24.52 2.74
CA PRO A 16 -26.62 24.52 4.20
C PRO A 16 -27.86 23.70 4.59
N LEU A 17 -27.66 22.67 5.38
CA LEU A 17 -28.72 21.93 6.03
C LEU A 17 -29.30 22.79 7.16
N PHE A 18 -30.51 23.32 7.01
CA PHE A 18 -31.26 23.92 8.09
C PHE A 18 -31.77 22.81 9.02
N ALA A 19 -31.22 22.74 10.22
CA ALA A 19 -31.78 21.92 11.30
C ALA A 19 -33.03 22.58 11.82
N ILE A 20 -34.20 22.01 11.52
CA ILE A 20 -35.47 22.38 12.16
C ILE A 20 -35.48 21.65 13.52
N GLY A 21 -35.33 22.41 14.61
CA GLY A 21 -35.48 21.88 15.94
C GLY A 21 -36.94 21.49 16.20
N GLN A 22 -37.20 20.20 16.42
CA GLN A 22 -38.47 19.74 16.97
C GLN A 22 -38.38 19.82 18.48
N SER A 23 -39.37 20.49 19.08
CA SER A 23 -39.58 20.51 20.52
C SER A 23 -39.92 19.11 21.02
N ALA A 24 -39.14 18.64 21.99
CA ALA A 24 -39.35 17.34 22.62
C ALA A 24 -40.54 17.42 23.58
N ASP A 25 -41.49 16.53 23.39
CA ASP A 25 -42.57 16.24 24.31
C ASP A 25 -42.00 15.41 25.50
N PRO A 26 -42.18 15.77 26.75
CA PRO A 26 -41.41 15.17 27.85
C PRO A 26 -41.91 13.80 28.38
N ASP A 27 -42.84 13.12 27.74
CA ASP A 27 -43.48 11.95 28.36
C ASP A 27 -43.61 10.70 27.46
N SER A 28 -42.64 10.43 26.58
CA SER A 28 -42.55 9.12 25.96
C SER A 28 -41.20 8.47 26.28
N VAL A 29 -41.18 7.57 27.24
CA VAL A 29 -40.07 6.60 27.41
C VAL A 29 -40.03 5.75 26.15
N LYS A 30 -39.23 6.17 25.13
CA LYS A 30 -38.88 5.33 24.03
C LYS A 30 -37.99 4.22 24.55
N THR A 31 -38.53 3.02 24.71
CA THR A 31 -37.75 1.80 24.81
C THR A 31 -36.99 1.68 23.48
N GLN A 32 -35.73 2.07 23.46
CA GLN A 32 -34.81 1.69 22.40
C GLN A 32 -34.62 0.18 22.55
N ASN A 33 -35.20 -0.60 21.65
CA ASN A 33 -34.73 -1.96 21.42
C ASN A 33 -33.27 -1.82 20.97
N LEU A 34 -32.35 -2.20 21.85
CA LEU A 34 -30.96 -2.38 21.48
C LEU A 34 -30.95 -3.55 20.49
N ASP A 35 -30.57 -3.27 19.25
CA ASP A 35 -30.34 -4.32 18.28
C ASP A 35 -29.35 -5.32 18.88
N GLU A 36 -29.67 -6.61 18.75
CA GLU A 36 -28.83 -7.70 19.23
C GLU A 36 -27.41 -7.50 18.66
N ILE A 37 -26.45 -7.22 19.53
CA ILE A 37 -25.05 -7.09 19.13
C ILE A 37 -24.53 -8.49 18.87
N VAL A 38 -24.60 -8.95 17.62
CA VAL A 38 -23.95 -10.17 17.20
C VAL A 38 -22.44 -9.94 17.23
N VAL A 39 -21.77 -10.49 18.24
CA VAL A 39 -20.31 -10.50 18.33
C VAL A 39 -19.78 -11.63 17.46
N GLU A 40 -19.40 -11.33 16.23
CA GLU A 40 -18.65 -12.27 15.40
C GLU A 40 -17.20 -12.32 15.91
N ALA A 41 -16.80 -13.46 16.50
CA ALA A 41 -15.42 -13.70 16.89
C ALA A 41 -14.60 -14.22 15.69
N GLN A 42 -13.41 -13.69 15.51
CA GLN A 42 -12.46 -14.23 14.54
C GLN A 42 -12.06 -15.64 14.96
N MET A 43 -12.28 -16.63 14.08
CA MET A 43 -11.88 -18.00 14.32
C MET A 43 -10.40 -18.18 13.99
N GLN A 44 -9.65 -18.72 14.97
CA GLN A 44 -8.23 -19.03 14.82
C GLN A 44 -8.04 -20.55 14.96
N GLN A 45 -7.27 -21.14 14.04
CA GLN A 45 -6.86 -22.54 14.08
C GLN A 45 -5.34 -22.60 14.02
N THR A 46 -4.71 -23.14 15.06
CA THR A 46 -3.26 -23.26 15.14
C THR A 46 -2.84 -24.70 14.90
N SER A 47 -1.84 -24.88 14.05
CA SER A 47 -1.11 -26.13 13.83
C SER A 47 0.38 -25.90 14.12
N PRO A 48 1.22 -26.94 14.22
CA PRO A 48 2.65 -26.78 14.53
C PRO A 48 3.43 -25.88 13.57
N VAL A 49 2.97 -25.72 12.32
CA VAL A 49 3.69 -24.96 11.27
C VAL A 49 2.88 -23.78 10.71
N SER A 50 1.64 -23.62 11.12
CA SER A 50 0.78 -22.54 10.59
C SER A 50 -0.33 -22.14 11.55
N THR A 51 -0.67 -20.88 11.54
CA THR A 51 -1.88 -20.35 12.18
C THR A 51 -2.81 -19.80 11.11
N SER A 52 -4.04 -20.32 11.08
CA SER A 52 -5.07 -19.89 10.15
C SER A 52 -6.06 -18.99 10.84
N TYR A 53 -6.43 -17.89 10.20
CA TYR A 53 -7.39 -16.89 10.68
C TYR A 53 -8.53 -16.78 9.66
N ILE A 54 -9.76 -16.88 10.14
CA ILE A 54 -10.95 -16.72 9.31
C ILE A 54 -11.48 -15.30 9.53
N PRO A 55 -11.46 -14.42 8.50
CA PRO A 55 -11.98 -13.07 8.65
C PRO A 55 -13.50 -13.05 8.83
N THR A 56 -13.97 -12.21 9.76
CA THR A 56 -15.39 -11.97 9.99
C THR A 56 -16.02 -11.15 8.86
N GLY A 57 -17.35 -11.18 8.75
CA GLY A 57 -18.08 -10.33 7.80
C GLY A 57 -17.78 -8.84 8.00
N LYS A 58 -17.67 -8.38 9.26
CA LYS A 58 -17.32 -6.99 9.58
C LYS A 58 -15.93 -6.61 9.09
N GLN A 59 -14.93 -7.48 9.31
CA GLN A 59 -13.55 -7.24 8.83
C GLN A 59 -13.48 -7.17 7.30
N LYS A 60 -14.17 -8.07 6.60
CA LYS A 60 -14.24 -8.06 5.12
C LYS A 60 -14.91 -6.80 4.58
N ASN A 61 -15.97 -6.32 5.22
CA ASN A 61 -16.71 -5.13 4.79
C ASN A 61 -15.96 -3.83 5.12
N ALA A 62 -15.16 -3.81 6.19
CA ALA A 62 -14.33 -2.66 6.56
C ALA A 62 -13.09 -2.52 5.68
N ALA A 63 -12.67 -3.60 5.01
CA ALA A 63 -11.45 -3.62 4.22
C ALA A 63 -11.75 -3.43 2.72
N HIS A 64 -10.88 -2.69 2.04
CA HIS A 64 -11.01 -2.43 0.61
C HIS A 64 -9.99 -3.20 -0.25
N ASP A 65 -8.90 -3.73 0.34
CA ASP A 65 -7.87 -4.51 -0.33
C ASP A 65 -7.30 -5.59 0.62
N ALA A 66 -6.31 -6.34 0.15
CA ALA A 66 -5.68 -7.39 0.95
C ALA A 66 -4.99 -6.83 2.19
N ILE A 67 -4.27 -5.71 2.07
CA ILE A 67 -3.49 -5.12 3.16
C ILE A 67 -4.41 -4.56 4.24
N SER A 68 -5.45 -3.82 3.85
CA SER A 68 -6.46 -3.31 4.79
C SER A 68 -7.25 -4.43 5.47
N LEU A 69 -7.45 -5.58 4.78
CA LEU A 69 -8.04 -6.75 5.41
C LEU A 69 -7.12 -7.35 6.49
N LEU A 70 -5.83 -7.53 6.19
CA LEU A 70 -4.85 -8.00 7.18
C LEU A 70 -4.80 -7.06 8.38
N GLN A 71 -4.86 -5.74 8.15
CA GLN A 71 -4.92 -4.74 9.22
C GLN A 71 -6.20 -4.87 10.06
N ALA A 72 -7.38 -5.01 9.41
CA ALA A 72 -8.65 -5.18 10.11
C ALA A 72 -8.72 -6.49 10.90
N MET A 73 -7.98 -7.53 10.46
CA MET A 73 -7.87 -8.81 11.17
C MET A 73 -6.98 -8.74 12.40
N ALA A 74 -6.11 -7.74 12.52
CA ALA A 74 -5.20 -7.53 13.63
C ALA A 74 -4.44 -8.80 14.03
N ILE A 75 -3.82 -9.48 13.05
CA ILE A 75 -3.09 -10.72 13.27
C ILE A 75 -1.90 -10.44 14.19
N PRO A 76 -1.78 -11.12 15.36
CA PRO A 76 -0.79 -10.75 16.38
C PRO A 76 0.67 -10.85 15.94
N GLN A 77 0.98 -11.67 14.93
CA GLN A 77 2.33 -11.88 14.42
C GLN A 77 2.75 -10.83 13.38
N LEU A 78 1.83 -9.96 12.93
CA LEU A 78 2.06 -9.04 11.84
C LEU A 78 2.04 -7.59 12.29
N ARG A 79 2.93 -6.80 11.71
CA ARG A 79 2.91 -5.34 11.73
C ARG A 79 2.63 -4.86 10.31
N ILE A 80 1.65 -4.00 10.17
CA ILE A 80 1.20 -3.49 8.88
C ILE A 80 1.37 -1.99 8.87
N ASP A 81 2.14 -1.50 7.89
CA ASP A 81 2.21 -0.08 7.57
C ASP A 81 1.12 0.23 6.53
N PRO A 82 0.06 0.97 6.89
CA PRO A 82 -1.03 1.27 5.97
C PRO A 82 -0.64 2.29 4.90
N ILE A 83 0.40 3.09 5.13
CA ILE A 83 0.86 4.13 4.19
C ILE A 83 1.75 3.51 3.12
N GLU A 84 2.77 2.79 3.54
CA GLU A 84 3.73 2.10 2.65
C GLU A 84 3.13 0.81 2.07
N LYS A 85 2.00 0.33 2.63
CA LYS A 85 1.37 -0.97 2.34
C LYS A 85 2.36 -2.12 2.50
N ASN A 86 3.23 -2.02 3.50
CA ASN A 86 4.24 -3.03 3.81
C ASN A 86 3.76 -3.91 4.97
N VAL A 87 4.12 -5.20 4.91
CA VAL A 87 3.79 -6.20 5.94
C VAL A 87 5.08 -6.79 6.45
N SER A 88 5.33 -6.64 7.73
CA SER A 88 6.46 -7.21 8.45
C SER A 88 5.99 -8.03 9.64
N ASP A 89 6.87 -8.79 10.22
CA ASP A 89 6.62 -9.43 11.50
C ASP A 89 6.87 -8.47 12.68
N ASN A 90 6.70 -8.99 13.90
CA ASN A 90 6.93 -8.22 15.13
C ASN A 90 8.40 -7.80 15.34
N PHE A 91 9.34 -8.42 14.64
CA PHE A 91 10.77 -8.10 14.69
C PHE A 91 11.20 -7.14 13.58
N GLY A 92 10.29 -6.78 12.67
CA GLY A 92 10.56 -5.92 11.54
C GLY A 92 11.12 -6.65 10.33
N GLU A 93 11.08 -7.99 10.30
CA GLU A 93 11.46 -8.78 9.13
C GLU A 93 10.34 -8.83 8.10
N ASP A 94 10.70 -8.77 6.82
CA ASP A 94 9.74 -8.82 5.71
C ASP A 94 9.00 -10.16 5.66
N VAL A 95 7.69 -10.09 5.48
CA VAL A 95 6.81 -11.24 5.30
C VAL A 95 6.41 -11.36 3.84
N SER A 96 6.59 -12.55 3.27
CA SER A 96 6.21 -12.81 1.88
C SER A 96 4.71 -13.06 1.75
N LEU A 97 4.04 -12.31 0.86
CA LEU A 97 2.59 -12.40 0.65
C LEU A 97 2.26 -13.30 -0.54
N PHE A 98 1.30 -14.19 -0.34
CA PHE A 98 0.81 -15.16 -1.31
C PHE A 98 -0.71 -15.09 -1.40
N ILE A 99 -1.25 -15.40 -2.59
CA ILE A 99 -2.67 -15.63 -2.84
C ILE A 99 -2.81 -17.01 -3.46
N ASN A 100 -3.58 -17.90 -2.82
CA ASN A 100 -3.76 -19.29 -3.27
C ASN A 100 -2.42 -19.96 -3.64
N TYR A 101 -1.42 -19.84 -2.75
CA TYR A 101 -0.08 -20.43 -2.87
C TYR A 101 0.79 -19.86 -4.00
N LEU A 102 0.38 -18.80 -4.68
CA LEU A 102 1.20 -18.04 -5.62
C LEU A 102 1.67 -16.74 -4.99
N GLN A 103 2.93 -16.40 -5.16
CA GLN A 103 3.44 -15.12 -4.68
C GLN A 103 2.62 -13.98 -5.29
N ALA A 104 2.04 -13.16 -4.43
CA ALA A 104 1.19 -12.05 -4.83
C ALA A 104 2.02 -10.86 -5.30
N SER A 105 1.56 -10.19 -6.34
CA SER A 105 2.06 -8.88 -6.72
C SER A 105 1.27 -7.77 -6.01
N LYS A 106 1.82 -6.56 -6.01
CA LYS A 106 1.14 -5.40 -5.42
C LYS A 106 -0.23 -5.16 -6.05
N GLU A 107 -0.32 -5.30 -7.37
CA GLU A 107 -1.57 -5.12 -8.13
C GLU A 107 -2.64 -6.16 -7.73
N GLU A 108 -2.21 -7.39 -7.45
CA GLU A 108 -3.13 -8.44 -6.97
C GLU A 108 -3.62 -8.15 -5.55
N LEU A 109 -2.75 -7.65 -4.67
CA LEU A 109 -3.11 -7.28 -3.30
C LEU A 109 -4.07 -6.09 -3.29
N ASP A 110 -3.78 -5.06 -4.08
CA ASP A 110 -4.65 -3.87 -4.24
C ASP A 110 -5.98 -4.22 -4.91
N GLY A 111 -5.95 -5.12 -5.89
CA GLY A 111 -7.10 -5.55 -6.66
C GLY A 111 -8.00 -6.57 -5.95
N LEU A 112 -7.53 -7.20 -4.87
CA LEU A 112 -8.24 -8.28 -4.20
C LEU A 112 -9.62 -7.83 -3.70
N ARG A 113 -10.64 -8.67 -3.97
CA ARG A 113 -11.98 -8.51 -3.42
C ARG A 113 -12.04 -9.22 -2.06
N THR A 114 -12.12 -8.45 -0.98
CA THR A 114 -12.07 -8.95 0.41
C THR A 114 -13.18 -9.93 0.75
N ALA A 115 -14.36 -9.78 0.12
CA ALA A 115 -15.48 -10.71 0.27
C ALA A 115 -15.14 -12.15 -0.13
N ASP A 116 -14.20 -12.34 -1.07
CA ASP A 116 -13.78 -13.66 -1.55
C ASP A 116 -12.77 -14.34 -0.64
N VAL A 117 -12.20 -13.64 0.34
CA VAL A 117 -11.22 -14.23 1.25
C VAL A 117 -11.90 -15.24 2.18
N ARG A 118 -11.43 -16.48 2.14
CA ARG A 118 -11.91 -17.55 3.01
C ARG A 118 -11.14 -17.61 4.31
N LYS A 119 -9.81 -17.55 4.24
CA LYS A 119 -8.91 -17.57 5.40
C LYS A 119 -7.58 -16.92 5.04
N VAL A 120 -6.85 -16.55 6.05
CA VAL A 120 -5.46 -16.10 5.98
C VAL A 120 -4.61 -17.06 6.81
N GLU A 121 -3.56 -17.58 6.22
CA GLU A 121 -2.62 -18.49 6.88
C GLU A 121 -1.31 -17.74 7.12
N PHE A 122 -0.86 -17.72 8.36
CA PHE A 122 0.49 -17.29 8.71
C PHE A 122 1.35 -18.53 8.94
N LEU A 123 2.46 -18.63 8.21
CA LEU A 123 3.39 -19.77 8.27
C LEU A 123 4.78 -19.26 8.63
N GLU A 124 5.38 -19.93 9.62
CA GLU A 124 6.78 -19.76 9.98
C GLU A 124 7.56 -20.98 9.50
N PHE A 125 8.65 -20.73 8.77
CA PHE A 125 9.50 -21.76 8.19
C PHE A 125 8.72 -22.84 7.42
N PRO A 126 7.90 -22.45 6.42
CA PRO A 126 7.04 -23.39 5.72
C PRO A 126 7.84 -24.47 5.01
N THR A 127 7.41 -25.71 5.15
CA THR A 127 8.02 -26.87 4.48
C THR A 127 7.44 -27.15 3.10
N ASP A 128 6.31 -26.52 2.75
CA ASP A 128 5.67 -26.69 1.44
C ASP A 128 6.56 -26.12 0.33
N PRO A 129 6.87 -26.90 -0.71
CA PRO A 129 7.73 -26.48 -1.82
C PRO A 129 7.29 -25.20 -2.53
N ARG A 130 5.99 -24.85 -2.49
CA ARG A 130 5.42 -23.62 -3.06
C ARG A 130 5.96 -22.36 -2.39
N PHE A 131 6.41 -22.45 -1.14
CA PHE A 131 6.98 -21.35 -0.37
C PHE A 131 8.51 -21.43 -0.25
N ARG A 132 9.16 -22.22 -1.09
CA ARG A 132 10.60 -22.49 -0.99
C ARG A 132 11.42 -21.19 -0.91
N GLY A 133 12.34 -21.15 0.07
CA GLY A 133 13.23 -20.02 0.31
C GLY A 133 12.58 -18.85 1.05
N ARG A 134 11.36 -19.03 1.60
CA ARG A 134 10.68 -18.03 2.43
C ARG A 134 10.69 -18.48 3.89
N GLN A 135 11.04 -17.55 4.80
CA GLN A 135 11.04 -17.84 6.23
C GLN A 135 9.66 -17.58 6.85
N LYS A 136 9.01 -16.50 6.45
CA LYS A 136 7.68 -16.11 6.93
C LYS A 136 6.78 -15.81 5.76
N VAL A 137 5.59 -16.39 5.79
CA VAL A 137 4.61 -16.31 4.71
C VAL A 137 3.23 -15.99 5.26
N VAL A 138 2.56 -15.05 4.61
CA VAL A 138 1.10 -14.88 4.72
C VAL A 138 0.49 -15.37 3.42
N ASN A 139 -0.33 -16.43 3.51
CA ASN A 139 -1.04 -16.98 2.36
C ASN A 139 -2.53 -16.67 2.48
N ILE A 140 -3.03 -15.84 1.61
CA ILE A 140 -4.44 -15.42 1.55
C ILE A 140 -5.18 -16.41 0.67
N ILE A 141 -6.03 -17.23 1.27
CA ILE A 141 -6.86 -18.19 0.55
C ILE A 141 -8.15 -17.51 0.13
N VAL A 142 -8.34 -17.40 -1.17
CA VAL A 142 -9.53 -16.82 -1.78
C VAL A 142 -10.40 -17.88 -2.46
N GLN A 143 -11.69 -17.56 -2.57
CA GLN A 143 -12.64 -18.36 -3.35
C GLN A 143 -12.21 -18.40 -4.81
N GLU A 144 -12.11 -19.61 -5.36
CA GLU A 144 -11.94 -19.81 -6.79
C GLU A 144 -13.29 -19.98 -7.46
N TYR A 145 -13.45 -19.35 -8.61
CA TYR A 145 -14.65 -19.42 -9.43
C TYR A 145 -14.32 -20.08 -10.76
N SER A 146 -15.15 -21.05 -11.17
CA SER A 146 -15.02 -21.67 -12.50
C SER A 146 -15.46 -20.72 -13.62
N TYR A 147 -16.34 -19.77 -13.32
CA TYR A 147 -16.86 -18.75 -14.23
C TYR A 147 -17.15 -17.46 -13.50
N GLY A 148 -16.89 -16.35 -14.16
CA GLY A 148 -17.22 -15.03 -13.64
C GLY A 148 -16.00 -14.20 -13.36
N GLY A 149 -16.22 -13.01 -12.83
CA GLY A 149 -15.15 -12.08 -12.53
C GLY A 149 -15.69 -10.82 -11.87
N TYR A 150 -14.78 -9.89 -11.65
CA TYR A 150 -15.09 -8.57 -11.13
C TYR A 150 -14.12 -7.54 -11.66
N THR A 151 -14.55 -6.29 -11.62
CA THR A 151 -13.69 -5.14 -11.89
C THR A 151 -13.75 -4.21 -10.69
N LYS A 152 -12.58 -3.72 -10.26
CA LYS A 152 -12.42 -2.79 -9.16
C LYS A 152 -11.75 -1.53 -9.66
N LEU A 153 -12.35 -0.39 -9.40
CA LEU A 153 -11.77 0.93 -9.60
C LEU A 153 -11.40 1.50 -8.24
N SER A 154 -10.19 1.99 -8.10
CA SER A 154 -9.71 2.65 -6.88
C SER A 154 -9.09 3.98 -7.21
N ALA A 155 -9.24 4.95 -6.31
CA ALA A 155 -8.58 6.24 -6.37
C ALA A 155 -8.06 6.58 -4.97
N ASP A 156 -6.76 6.86 -4.88
CA ASP A 156 -6.07 7.18 -3.64
C ASP A 156 -5.39 8.55 -3.77
N GLU A 157 -5.52 9.38 -2.75
CA GLU A 157 -4.86 10.68 -2.62
C GLU A 157 -4.07 10.74 -1.33
N ASN A 158 -2.80 11.13 -1.40
CA ASN A 158 -1.95 11.30 -0.23
C ASN A 158 -1.41 12.73 -0.20
N PHE A 159 -1.63 13.41 0.94
CA PHE A 159 -1.25 14.80 1.17
C PHE A 159 -0.15 14.95 2.25
N LEU A 160 0.23 13.88 2.93
CA LEU A 160 1.09 13.96 4.12
C LEU A 160 2.57 14.14 3.79
N LEU A 161 3.09 13.42 2.80
CA LEU A 161 4.52 13.42 2.44
C LEU A 161 4.80 14.08 1.08
N GLY A 162 3.81 14.74 0.53
CA GLY A 162 3.79 15.31 -0.80
C GLY A 162 2.42 15.07 -1.40
N LEU A 163 2.16 15.65 -2.56
CA LEU A 163 0.93 15.40 -3.29
C LEU A 163 1.12 14.17 -4.18
N SER A 164 0.45 13.07 -3.87
CA SER A 164 0.41 11.90 -4.75
C SER A 164 -1.01 11.45 -5.00
N SER A 165 -1.32 11.21 -6.25
CA SER A 165 -2.62 10.71 -6.71
C SER A 165 -2.40 9.41 -7.45
N GLN A 166 -3.22 8.43 -7.16
CA GLN A 166 -3.24 7.15 -7.86
C GLN A 166 -4.67 6.80 -8.23
N VAL A 167 -4.88 6.48 -9.50
CA VAL A 167 -6.13 5.87 -9.97
C VAL A 167 -5.77 4.57 -10.62
N ASN A 168 -6.43 3.49 -10.22
CA ASN A 168 -6.20 2.18 -10.82
C ASN A 168 -7.49 1.42 -11.09
N LEU A 169 -7.42 0.59 -12.12
CA LEU A 169 -8.46 -0.36 -12.49
C LEU A 169 -7.85 -1.76 -12.49
N PHE A 170 -8.42 -2.64 -11.70
CA PHE A 170 -8.10 -4.06 -11.67
C PHE A 170 -9.32 -4.86 -12.11
N SER A 171 -9.13 -5.77 -13.06
CA SER A 171 -10.18 -6.67 -13.53
C SER A 171 -9.69 -8.10 -13.48
N LYS A 172 -10.49 -8.98 -12.90
CA LYS A 172 -10.23 -10.42 -12.82
C LYS A 172 -11.38 -11.18 -13.46
N PHE A 173 -11.05 -12.13 -14.32
CA PHE A 173 -12.02 -12.97 -14.99
C PHE A 173 -11.55 -14.44 -14.96
N SER A 174 -12.42 -15.35 -14.53
CA SER A 174 -12.16 -16.78 -14.48
C SER A 174 -13.03 -17.53 -15.48
N TYR A 175 -12.40 -18.44 -16.21
CA TYR A 175 -13.06 -19.34 -17.14
C TYR A 175 -12.47 -20.75 -17.01
N LYS A 176 -13.22 -21.67 -16.45
CA LYS A 176 -12.77 -23.06 -16.14
C LYS A 176 -11.52 -23.03 -15.25
N LYS A 177 -10.39 -23.52 -15.77
CA LYS A 177 -9.09 -23.58 -15.09
C LYS A 177 -8.19 -22.37 -15.37
N MET A 178 -8.69 -21.40 -16.13
CA MET A 178 -7.95 -20.17 -16.47
C MET A 178 -8.48 -18.99 -15.68
N THR A 179 -7.56 -18.19 -15.17
CA THR A 179 -7.85 -16.88 -14.58
C THR A 179 -7.02 -15.83 -15.32
N TYR A 180 -7.67 -14.75 -15.69
CA TYR A 180 -7.06 -13.60 -16.35
C TYR A 180 -7.19 -12.39 -15.45
N ASP A 181 -6.06 -11.72 -15.19
CA ASP A 181 -6.02 -10.46 -14.46
C ASP A 181 -5.54 -9.37 -15.40
N PHE A 182 -6.20 -8.24 -15.36
CA PHE A 182 -5.81 -7.02 -16.06
C PHE A 182 -5.73 -5.87 -15.07
N TYR A 183 -4.61 -5.17 -15.09
CA TYR A 183 -4.37 -3.99 -14.26
C TYR A 183 -3.86 -2.83 -15.09
N VAL A 184 -4.41 -1.66 -14.85
CA VAL A 184 -3.91 -0.40 -15.38
C VAL A 184 -4.00 0.67 -14.30
N ALA A 185 -2.99 1.53 -14.22
CA ALA A 185 -3.02 2.65 -13.29
C ALA A 185 -2.41 3.92 -13.90
N ALA A 186 -2.79 5.04 -13.30
CA ALA A 186 -2.17 6.34 -13.49
C ALA A 186 -1.75 6.87 -12.13
N ASN A 187 -0.46 7.00 -11.92
CA ASN A 187 0.14 7.48 -10.69
C ASN A 187 0.82 8.82 -10.95
N ASN A 188 0.56 9.79 -10.10
CA ASN A 188 1.18 11.11 -10.13
C ASN A 188 1.82 11.39 -8.77
N TRP A 189 3.11 11.68 -8.75
CA TRP A 189 3.80 12.13 -7.55
C TRP A 189 4.35 13.53 -7.77
N LYS A 190 4.09 14.39 -6.81
CA LYS A 190 4.67 15.72 -6.74
C LYS A 190 5.22 15.92 -5.34
N HIS A 191 6.51 16.12 -5.27
CA HIS A 191 7.21 16.35 -4.02
C HIS A 191 8.02 17.63 -4.13
N ASN A 192 7.82 18.53 -3.17
CA ASN A 192 8.65 19.70 -2.96
C ASN A 192 9.29 19.53 -1.59
N HIS A 193 10.59 19.50 -1.54
CA HIS A 193 11.36 19.38 -0.30
C HIS A 193 12.04 20.70 0.00
N ASP A 194 11.78 21.24 1.17
CA ASP A 194 12.37 22.46 1.67
C ASP A 194 13.62 22.12 2.47
N GLY A 195 14.74 22.18 1.82
CA GLY A 195 16.08 22.17 2.41
C GLY A 195 16.40 21.07 3.44
N SER A 196 17.62 20.62 3.41
CA SER A 196 18.20 19.78 4.47
C SER A 196 19.68 20.05 4.57
N THR A 197 20.27 19.86 5.74
CA THR A 197 21.71 19.99 5.94
C THR A 197 22.26 18.71 6.51
N VAL A 198 23.23 18.12 5.79
CA VAL A 198 24.01 16.98 6.27
C VAL A 198 25.39 17.49 6.65
N LYS A 199 25.78 17.31 7.92
CA LYS A 199 27.09 17.69 8.43
C LYS A 199 27.95 16.44 8.56
N SER A 200 29.17 16.51 8.00
CA SER A 200 30.17 15.44 8.08
C SER A 200 31.49 16.01 8.53
N THR A 201 32.16 15.37 9.46
CA THR A 201 33.49 15.74 9.92
C THR A 201 34.48 14.68 9.48
N TYR A 202 35.53 15.10 8.81
CA TYR A 202 36.64 14.25 8.37
C TYR A 202 37.90 14.61 9.13
N THR A 203 38.62 13.62 9.65
CA THR A 203 39.98 13.81 10.17
C THR A 203 40.95 13.48 9.05
N LEU A 204 41.68 14.46 8.62
CA LEU A 204 42.68 14.37 7.55
C LEU A 204 44.07 14.56 8.15
N ILE A 205 45.12 14.11 7.46
CA ILE A 205 46.51 14.29 7.86
C ILE A 205 47.19 15.17 6.81
N ASN A 206 47.74 16.28 7.24
CA ASN A 206 48.59 17.16 6.41
C ASN A 206 49.96 17.34 7.07
N ASN A 207 51.04 17.04 6.36
CA ASN A 207 52.39 17.08 6.87
C ASN A 207 52.59 16.36 8.23
N GLY A 208 51.94 15.17 8.38
CA GLY A 208 52.02 14.36 9.59
C GLY A 208 51.16 14.87 10.77
N LYS A 209 50.44 15.98 10.61
CA LYS A 209 49.53 16.52 11.65
C LYS A 209 48.07 16.29 11.28
N PRO A 210 47.25 15.76 12.20
CA PRO A 210 45.82 15.63 11.97
C PRO A 210 45.12 17.00 12.01
N TYR A 211 44.17 17.20 11.11
CA TYR A 211 43.28 18.36 11.16
C TYR A 211 41.84 17.90 10.83
N SER A 212 40.87 18.64 11.32
CA SER A 212 39.46 18.36 11.07
C SER A 212 38.93 19.18 9.91
N LEU A 213 38.26 18.54 8.96
CA LEU A 213 37.56 19.20 7.87
C LEU A 213 36.05 18.93 8.06
N ASN A 214 35.30 20.00 8.31
CA ASN A 214 33.85 19.93 8.35
C ASN A 214 33.29 20.18 6.94
N ARG A 215 32.43 19.32 6.48
CA ARG A 215 31.69 19.43 5.23
C ARG A 215 30.21 19.55 5.54
N ASN A 216 29.59 20.64 5.14
CA ASN A 216 28.17 20.85 5.19
C ASN A 216 27.61 20.69 3.77
N GLU A 217 26.79 19.66 3.57
CA GLU A 217 26.00 19.49 2.34
C GLU A 217 24.62 20.09 2.61
N ILE A 218 24.33 21.22 1.98
CA ILE A 218 23.11 21.99 2.16
C ILE A 218 22.27 21.79 0.91
N LEU A 219 21.17 21.06 1.03
CA LEU A 219 20.13 20.99 0.02
C LEU A 219 19.17 22.15 0.24
N GLU A 220 19.19 23.15 -0.63
CA GLU A 220 18.34 24.35 -0.51
C GLU A 220 16.90 24.07 -0.94
N SER A 221 16.74 23.37 -2.05
CA SER A 221 15.41 22.96 -2.54
C SER A 221 15.50 21.75 -3.46
N SER A 222 14.46 20.95 -3.46
CA SER A 222 14.27 19.94 -4.49
C SER A 222 12.82 19.94 -4.95
N LYS A 223 12.60 19.79 -6.26
CA LYS A 223 11.28 19.65 -6.85
C LYS A 223 11.29 18.40 -7.72
N PHE A 224 10.34 17.55 -7.46
CA PHE A 224 10.17 16.29 -8.18
C PHE A 224 8.72 16.14 -8.61
N LYS A 225 8.52 15.83 -9.88
CA LYS A 225 7.23 15.43 -10.42
C LYS A 225 7.43 14.21 -11.30
N GLN A 226 6.67 13.17 -11.04
CA GLN A 226 6.72 11.93 -11.81
C GLN A 226 5.30 11.47 -12.12
N ASN A 227 5.10 11.01 -13.34
CA ASN A 227 3.90 10.32 -13.76
C ASN A 227 4.27 8.91 -14.17
N GLN A 228 3.52 7.90 -13.70
CA GLN A 228 3.73 6.52 -14.08
C GLN A 228 2.41 5.91 -14.56
N TYR A 229 2.51 5.10 -15.60
CA TYR A 229 1.37 4.43 -16.25
C TYR A 229 1.70 2.95 -16.42
N PRO A 230 1.56 2.14 -15.35
CA PRO A 230 1.75 0.71 -15.42
C PRO A 230 0.53 0.02 -16.04
N VAL A 231 0.78 -0.99 -16.86
CA VAL A 231 -0.21 -1.92 -17.39
C VAL A 231 0.31 -3.33 -17.19
N THR A 232 -0.50 -4.19 -16.59
CA THR A 232 -0.14 -5.60 -16.38
C THR A 232 -1.27 -6.49 -16.83
N PHE A 233 -0.93 -7.49 -17.64
CA PHE A 233 -1.81 -8.60 -18.00
C PHE A 233 -1.23 -9.90 -17.47
N ARG A 234 -2.06 -10.72 -16.84
CA ARG A 234 -1.66 -12.01 -16.29
C ARG A 234 -2.67 -13.08 -16.68
N ALA A 235 -2.16 -14.24 -17.08
CA ALA A 235 -2.93 -15.44 -17.32
C ALA A 235 -2.41 -16.55 -16.39
N THR A 236 -3.29 -17.14 -15.60
CA THR A 236 -2.96 -18.24 -14.68
C THR A 236 -3.81 -19.44 -15.04
N TYR A 237 -3.13 -20.56 -15.36
CA TYR A 237 -3.76 -21.87 -15.43
C TYR A 237 -3.59 -22.57 -14.09
N ASN A 238 -4.67 -23.08 -13.52
CA ASN A 238 -4.66 -23.78 -12.26
C ASN A 238 -5.36 -25.13 -12.39
N SER A 239 -4.65 -26.22 -12.04
CA SER A 239 -5.18 -27.57 -11.94
C SER A 239 -4.60 -28.27 -10.73
N ASP A 240 -5.15 -29.41 -10.34
CA ASP A 240 -4.71 -30.18 -9.16
C ASP A 240 -3.21 -30.55 -9.17
N LYS A 241 -2.61 -30.63 -10.36
CA LYS A 241 -1.22 -31.07 -10.53
C LYS A 241 -0.28 -29.99 -11.02
N ILE A 242 -0.79 -28.98 -11.73
CA ILE A 242 0.04 -28.01 -12.44
C ILE A 242 -0.58 -26.63 -12.27
N GLN A 243 0.27 -25.67 -11.90
CA GLN A 243 -0.06 -24.27 -11.87
C GLN A 243 0.94 -23.51 -12.75
N ILE A 244 0.44 -22.81 -13.77
CA ILE A 244 1.29 -22.03 -14.70
C ILE A 244 0.77 -20.60 -14.71
N ARG A 245 1.68 -19.66 -14.50
CA ARG A 245 1.38 -18.22 -14.54
C ARG A 245 2.27 -17.55 -15.59
N ASN A 246 1.65 -16.79 -16.48
CA ASN A 246 2.32 -15.89 -17.40
C ASN A 246 1.92 -14.45 -17.08
N THR A 247 2.90 -13.57 -17.01
CA THR A 247 2.68 -12.15 -16.72
C THR A 247 3.40 -11.30 -17.75
N VAL A 248 2.69 -10.36 -18.35
CA VAL A 248 3.24 -9.34 -19.25
C VAL A 248 2.97 -7.98 -18.62
N SER A 249 4.02 -7.22 -18.38
CA SER A 249 3.92 -5.89 -17.80
C SER A 249 4.59 -4.87 -18.69
N PHE A 250 3.95 -3.71 -18.80
CA PHE A 250 4.47 -2.53 -19.46
C PHE A 250 4.37 -1.36 -18.49
N GLN A 251 5.40 -0.51 -18.46
CA GLN A 251 5.40 0.69 -17.65
C GLN A 251 5.96 1.87 -18.44
N HIS A 252 5.20 2.96 -18.47
CA HIS A 252 5.69 4.25 -18.96
C HIS A 252 5.91 5.19 -17.79
N ILE A 253 7.10 5.78 -17.70
CA ILE A 253 7.48 6.74 -16.67
C ILE A 253 7.88 8.04 -17.33
N ALA A 254 7.24 9.14 -16.93
CA ALA A 254 7.59 10.49 -17.34
C ALA A 254 7.95 11.33 -16.11
N ASN A 255 9.09 12.02 -16.19
CA ASN A 255 9.58 12.90 -15.14
C ASN A 255 9.56 14.37 -15.64
N PRO A 256 8.39 15.03 -15.66
CA PRO A 256 8.26 16.36 -16.24
C PRO A 256 8.99 17.44 -15.45
N GLN A 257 9.33 17.19 -14.19
CA GLN A 257 10.11 18.11 -13.38
C GLN A 257 11.02 17.36 -12.43
N ILE A 258 12.33 17.56 -12.59
CA ILE A 258 13.36 17.14 -11.64
C ILE A 258 14.29 18.33 -11.50
N SER A 259 14.33 18.95 -10.32
CA SER A 259 15.31 19.98 -10.01
C SER A 259 15.81 19.83 -8.59
N ARG A 260 17.10 19.98 -8.41
CA ARG A 260 17.77 19.94 -7.12
C ARG A 260 18.77 21.07 -7.07
N ARG A 261 18.67 21.93 -6.06
CA ARG A 261 19.62 22.98 -5.79
C ARG A 261 20.26 22.73 -4.44
N GLY A 262 21.59 22.75 -4.41
CA GLY A 262 22.32 22.59 -3.17
C GLY A 262 23.72 23.17 -3.30
N ARG A 263 24.40 23.36 -2.16
CA ARG A 263 25.78 23.81 -2.07
C ARG A 263 26.56 22.98 -1.07
N LEU A 264 27.87 22.95 -1.28
CA LEU A 264 28.80 22.32 -0.35
C LEU A 264 29.60 23.46 0.31
N GLU A 265 29.60 23.45 1.64
CA GLU A 265 30.43 24.37 2.43
C GLU A 265 31.49 23.55 3.17
N TYR A 266 32.70 24.04 3.20
CA TYR A 266 33.80 23.40 3.91
C TYR A 266 34.35 24.38 4.92
N ASP A 267 34.57 23.89 6.12
CA ASP A 267 35.22 24.63 7.20
C ASP A 267 36.30 23.75 7.83
N THR A 268 37.48 24.30 7.91
CA THR A 268 38.60 23.71 8.67
C THR A 268 38.41 24.12 10.11
N GLY A 269 37.91 23.24 10.97
CA GLY A 269 37.58 23.50 12.39
C GLY A 269 38.73 23.92 13.30
N THR A 270 39.81 24.48 12.73
CA THR A 270 40.91 25.15 13.43
C THR A 270 40.76 26.65 13.32
N SER A 271 40.10 27.27 14.28
CA SER A 271 40.39 28.66 14.66
C SER A 271 41.74 28.69 15.39
N GLY A 272 42.79 28.30 14.72
CA GLY A 272 44.14 28.43 15.18
C GLY A 272 44.83 29.55 14.40
N ASN A 273 44.99 30.69 15.02
CA ASN A 273 45.92 31.71 14.54
C ASN A 273 47.27 31.04 14.23
N TYR A 274 47.64 31.04 12.97
CA TYR A 274 49.00 30.80 12.53
C TYR A 274 49.63 32.12 12.10
#